data_e8d353b3dd7d17876f63cbe28fbc71b3
#
_entry.id   e8d353b3dd7d17876f63cbe28fbc71b3
#
_cell.length_a   1.000
_cell.length_b   1.000
_cell.length_c   1.000
_cell.angle_alpha   90.00
_cell.angle_beta   90.00
_cell.angle_gamma   90.00
#
_symmetry.space_group_name_H-M   'P 1'
#
loop_
_entity.id
_entity.type
_entity.pdbx_description
1 polymer ?
#
loop_
_entity_poly.entity_id
_entity_poly.type
_entity_poly.pdbx_seq_one_letter_code
_entity_poly.pdbx_strand_id
1 'polypeptide(L)'
;MPTDLFKRNTGPEEGMKYKIDKDWWPIHVAALEKSIKKDPDMSPLIAHYVERGFEMNDGNTRLQAYKNLGVQEVNIIIWITEQEEYEEFMSRYGNYADGAPVIR
;
A
#
# COMPACT_ATOMS: atom_id res chain seq x y z
N MET A 1 1.59 -2.84 -9.03
CA MET A 1 2.83 -2.07 -8.82
C MET A 1 3.76 -2.86 -7.91
N PRO A 2 5.08 -2.63 -7.99
CA PRO A 2 6.02 -3.33 -7.11
C PRO A 2 5.75 -3.05 -5.63
N THR A 3 5.72 -4.11 -4.84
CA THR A 3 5.47 -4.02 -3.39
C THR A 3 6.48 -3.13 -2.67
N ASP A 4 7.72 -3.14 -3.15
CA ASP A 4 8.82 -2.39 -2.53
C ASP A 4 8.70 -0.87 -2.66
N LEU A 5 7.81 -0.37 -3.51
CA LEU A 5 7.55 1.07 -3.62
C LEU A 5 6.81 1.63 -2.41
N PHE A 6 6.16 0.77 -1.64
CA PHE A 6 5.27 1.19 -0.58
C PHE A 6 5.85 0.88 0.79
N LYS A 7 5.71 1.85 1.71
CA LYS A 7 6.12 1.72 3.10
C LYS A 7 4.92 1.92 4.00
N ARG A 8 4.89 1.17 5.10
CA ARG A 8 3.83 1.34 6.10
C ARG A 8 4.01 2.67 6.83
N ASN A 9 2.89 3.29 7.19
CA ASN A 9 2.86 4.40 8.14
C ASN A 9 2.17 4.00 9.45
N THR A 10 1.72 2.76 9.55
CA THR A 10 1.03 2.19 10.70
C THR A 10 1.72 0.90 11.12
N GLY A 11 2.00 0.75 12.40
CA GLY A 11 2.66 -0.44 12.92
C GLY A 11 3.07 -0.29 14.37
N PRO A 12 3.63 -1.34 14.99
CA PRO A 12 4.05 -1.32 16.38
C PRO A 12 5.40 -0.65 16.64
N GLU A 13 6.19 -0.43 15.57
CA GLU A 13 7.54 0.08 15.68
C GLU A 13 7.57 1.54 16.11
N GLU A 14 8.64 1.96 16.78
CA GLU A 14 8.88 3.36 17.08
C GLU A 14 9.04 4.16 15.78
N GLY A 15 8.53 5.38 15.77
CA GLY A 15 8.62 6.25 14.60
C GLY A 15 7.48 6.11 13.60
N MET A 16 6.58 5.18 13.79
CA MET A 16 5.39 5.06 12.95
C MET A 16 4.44 6.23 13.17
N LYS A 17 3.88 6.77 12.09
CA LYS A 17 2.91 7.87 12.16
C LYS A 17 1.67 7.45 12.97
N TYR A 18 1.23 6.20 12.78
CA TYR A 18 0.12 5.62 13.52
C TYR A 18 0.61 4.37 14.22
N LYS A 19 0.76 4.44 15.53
CA LYS A 19 1.29 3.34 16.31
C LYS A 19 0.19 2.36 16.70
N ILE A 20 0.45 1.09 16.49
CA ILE A 20 -0.47 -0.02 16.80
C ILE A 20 0.13 -0.83 17.94
N ASP A 21 -0.74 -1.45 18.74
CA ASP A 21 -0.32 -2.32 19.84
C ASP A 21 0.56 -3.46 19.33
N LYS A 22 1.69 -3.66 20.00
CA LYS A 22 2.70 -4.65 19.60
C LYS A 22 2.23 -6.10 19.73
N ASP A 23 1.22 -6.36 20.57
CA ASP A 23 0.68 -7.69 20.78
C ASP A 23 -0.43 -8.00 19.75
N TRP A 24 -1.16 -6.98 19.33
CA TRP A 24 -2.20 -7.08 18.32
C TRP A 24 -1.62 -7.31 16.92
N TRP A 25 -0.55 -6.61 16.59
CA TRP A 25 -0.01 -6.54 15.24
C TRP A 25 0.39 -7.89 14.65
N PRO A 26 1.25 -8.70 15.31
CA PRO A 26 1.69 -9.95 14.70
C PRO A 26 0.56 -10.96 14.52
N ILE A 27 -0.44 -10.95 15.39
CA ILE A 27 -1.60 -11.84 15.29
C ILE A 27 -2.41 -11.51 14.04
N HIS A 28 -2.63 -10.23 13.78
CA HIS A 28 -3.41 -9.79 12.63
C HIS A 28 -2.63 -9.93 11.32
N VAL A 29 -1.33 -9.68 11.33
CA VAL A 29 -0.49 -9.94 10.17
C VAL A 29 -0.50 -11.42 9.80
N ALA A 30 -0.35 -12.31 10.78
CA ALA A 30 -0.38 -13.75 10.54
C ALA A 30 -1.74 -14.22 10.01
N ALA A 31 -2.84 -13.68 10.53
CA ALA A 31 -4.18 -13.99 10.03
C ALA A 31 -4.34 -13.56 8.56
N LEU A 32 -3.82 -12.39 8.21
CA LEU A 32 -3.86 -11.91 6.82
C LEU A 32 -2.96 -12.72 5.90
N GLU A 33 -1.81 -13.19 6.35
CA GLU A 33 -0.97 -14.08 5.56
C GLU A 33 -1.73 -15.35 5.18
N LYS A 34 -2.47 -15.94 6.11
CA LYS A 34 -3.32 -17.09 5.83
C LYS A 34 -4.43 -16.78 4.84
N SER A 35 -5.10 -15.64 5.01
CA SER A 35 -6.16 -15.20 4.12
C SER A 35 -5.66 -14.97 2.70
N ILE A 36 -4.49 -14.37 2.54
CA ILE A 36 -3.89 -14.11 1.24
C ILE A 36 -3.54 -15.41 0.53
N LYS A 37 -2.98 -16.38 1.25
CA LYS A 37 -2.65 -17.70 0.67
C LYS A 37 -3.90 -18.45 0.22
N LYS A 38 -5.00 -18.29 0.93
CA LYS A 38 -6.28 -18.95 0.63
C LYS A 38 -7.02 -18.27 -0.51
N ASP A 39 -6.96 -16.94 -0.55
CA ASP A 39 -7.64 -16.12 -1.55
C ASP A 39 -6.72 -14.97 -1.97
N PRO A 40 -5.92 -15.18 -3.04
CA PRO A 40 -5.00 -14.15 -3.52
C PRO A 40 -5.68 -12.94 -4.16
N ASP A 41 -6.99 -13.03 -4.49
CA ASP A 41 -7.73 -11.95 -5.13
C ASP A 41 -8.38 -11.01 -4.11
N MET A 42 -7.59 -10.54 -3.16
CA MET A 42 -8.06 -9.58 -2.16
C MET A 42 -8.27 -8.18 -2.75
N SER A 43 -9.08 -7.38 -2.06
CA SER A 43 -9.31 -5.98 -2.43
C SER A 43 -8.00 -5.22 -2.59
N PRO A 44 -7.90 -4.26 -3.52
CA PRO A 44 -6.69 -3.46 -3.68
C PRO A 44 -6.31 -2.69 -2.42
N LEU A 45 -5.03 -2.47 -2.23
CA LEU A 45 -4.53 -1.49 -1.26
C LEU A 45 -4.89 -0.09 -1.75
N ILE A 46 -4.85 0.90 -0.87
CA ILE A 46 -5.16 2.29 -1.23
C ILE A 46 -4.05 3.19 -0.70
N ALA A 47 -3.50 4.01 -1.57
CA ALA A 47 -2.47 4.99 -1.21
C ALA A 47 -2.69 6.32 -1.90
N HIS A 48 -2.24 7.38 -1.25
CA HIS A 48 -2.25 8.74 -1.77
C HIS A 48 -0.85 9.06 -2.30
N TYR A 49 -0.78 9.52 -3.55
CA TYR A 49 0.47 10.03 -4.07
C TYR A 49 0.56 11.52 -3.77
N VAL A 50 1.44 11.90 -2.89
CA VAL A 50 1.59 13.27 -2.40
C VAL A 50 3.05 13.53 -2.05
N GLU A 51 3.53 14.73 -2.33
CA GLU A 51 4.90 15.15 -2.03
C GLU A 51 5.95 14.17 -2.57
N ARG A 52 5.72 13.69 -3.80
CA ARG A 52 6.59 12.75 -4.51
C ARG A 52 6.73 11.39 -3.85
N GLY A 53 5.79 11.03 -3.03
CA GLY A 53 5.81 9.73 -2.33
C GLY A 53 4.43 9.12 -2.20
N PHE A 54 4.39 7.93 -1.63
CA PHE A 54 3.15 7.21 -1.40
C PHE A 54 2.83 7.21 0.09
N GLU A 55 1.64 7.67 0.44
CA GLU A 55 1.10 7.60 1.79
C GLU A 55 0.03 6.52 1.82
N MET A 56 0.27 5.45 2.58
CA MET A 56 -0.69 4.35 2.69
C MET A 56 -1.92 4.81 3.49
N ASN A 57 -3.10 4.66 2.89
CA ASN A 57 -4.37 5.01 3.54
C ASN A 57 -5.10 3.79 4.06
N ASP A 58 -5.06 2.69 3.31
CA ASP A 58 -5.71 1.44 3.70
C ASP A 58 -4.85 0.26 3.28
N GLY A 59 -4.74 -0.71 4.18
CA GLY A 59 -4.04 -1.94 3.90
C GLY A 59 -2.61 -2.00 4.45
N ASN A 60 -2.26 -1.20 5.47
CA ASN A 60 -0.93 -1.28 6.09
C ASN A 60 -0.60 -2.68 6.61
N THR A 61 -1.56 -3.33 7.27
CA THR A 61 -1.38 -4.69 7.78
C THR A 61 -1.24 -5.69 6.64
N ARG A 62 -2.07 -5.54 5.59
CA ARG A 62 -1.97 -6.38 4.38
C ARG A 62 -0.65 -6.18 3.66
N LEU A 63 -0.17 -4.94 3.59
CA LEU A 63 1.13 -4.65 2.97
C LEU A 63 2.25 -5.42 3.67
N GLN A 64 2.23 -5.43 5.01
CA GLN A 64 3.23 -6.20 5.75
C GLN A 64 3.09 -7.71 5.48
N ALA A 65 1.86 -8.21 5.43
CA ALA A 65 1.62 -9.62 5.11
C ALA A 65 2.14 -9.98 3.71
N TYR A 66 1.89 -9.14 2.71
CA TYR A 66 2.43 -9.34 1.37
C TYR A 66 3.96 -9.37 1.36
N LYS A 67 4.59 -8.45 2.08
CA LYS A 67 6.06 -8.41 2.19
C LYS A 67 6.62 -9.67 2.86
N ASN A 68 5.98 -10.12 3.92
CA ASN A 68 6.38 -11.34 4.61
C ASN A 68 6.27 -12.58 3.72
N LEU A 69 5.29 -12.60 2.83
CA LEU A 69 5.08 -13.69 1.89
C LEU A 69 5.96 -13.59 0.64
N GLY A 70 6.75 -12.54 0.51
CA GLY A 70 7.60 -12.32 -0.65
C GLY A 70 6.86 -11.94 -1.92
N VAL A 71 5.66 -11.39 -1.80
CA VAL A 71 4.87 -10.94 -2.94
C VAL A 71 5.52 -9.71 -3.55
N GLN A 72 5.87 -9.77 -4.83
CA GLN A 72 6.62 -8.71 -5.52
C GLN A 72 5.73 -7.65 -6.15
N GLU A 73 4.51 -7.99 -6.51
CA GLU A 73 3.56 -7.08 -7.15
C GLU A 73 2.25 -7.07 -6.39
N VAL A 74 1.67 -5.89 -6.20
CA VAL A 74 0.38 -5.74 -5.53
C VAL A 74 -0.56 -4.90 -6.37
N ASN A 75 -1.86 -5.18 -6.23
CA ASN A 75 -2.92 -4.33 -6.78
C ASN A 75 -3.16 -3.19 -5.80
N ILE A 76 -3.11 -1.98 -6.30
CA ILE A 76 -3.26 -0.79 -5.46
C ILE A 76 -3.99 0.30 -6.23
N ILE A 77 -4.88 1.00 -5.52
CA ILE A 77 -5.54 2.20 -6.04
C ILE A 77 -4.72 3.39 -5.56
N ILE A 78 -4.23 4.18 -6.50
CA ILE A 78 -3.51 5.41 -6.22
C ILE A 78 -4.45 6.58 -6.48
N TRP A 79 -4.65 7.43 -5.47
CA TRP A 79 -5.43 8.65 -5.66
C TRP A 79 -4.53 9.87 -5.54
N ILE A 80 -4.88 10.90 -6.30
CA ILE A 80 -4.06 12.10 -6.46
C ILE A 80 -5.01 13.29 -6.50
N THR A 81 -4.70 14.35 -5.78
CA THR A 81 -5.56 15.53 -5.69
C THR A 81 -5.08 16.70 -6.52
N GLU A 82 -3.78 16.79 -6.80
CA GLU A 82 -3.20 17.92 -7.50
C GLU A 82 -2.74 17.53 -8.90
N GLN A 83 -3.00 18.42 -9.86
CA GLN A 83 -2.62 18.17 -11.26
C GLN A 83 -1.11 17.96 -11.42
N GLU A 84 -0.32 18.76 -10.73
CA GLU A 84 1.15 18.63 -10.79
C GLU A 84 1.64 17.30 -10.26
N GLU A 85 1.01 16.80 -9.21
CA GLU A 85 1.34 15.49 -8.65
C GLU A 85 0.92 14.36 -9.59
N TYR A 86 -0.21 14.52 -10.27
CA TYR A 86 -0.65 13.58 -11.28
C TYR A 86 0.35 13.49 -12.44
N GLU A 87 0.82 14.63 -12.93
CA GLU A 87 1.80 14.68 -14.02
C GLU A 87 3.12 14.03 -13.60
N GLU A 88 3.56 14.28 -12.38
CA GLU A 88 4.76 13.65 -11.85
C GLU A 88 4.59 12.13 -11.68
N PHE A 89 3.45 11.71 -11.15
CA PHE A 89 3.14 10.28 -11.03
C PHE A 89 3.19 9.59 -12.39
N MET A 90 2.54 10.18 -13.39
CA MET A 90 2.52 9.61 -14.74
C MET A 90 3.92 9.56 -15.38
N SER A 91 4.75 10.55 -15.09
CA SER A 91 6.14 10.58 -15.56
C SER A 91 6.96 9.44 -14.95
N ARG A 92 6.79 9.16 -13.67
CA ARG A 92 7.59 8.16 -12.94
C ARG A 92 6.99 6.77 -13.00
N TYR A 93 5.67 6.66 -12.89
CA TYR A 93 4.98 5.40 -12.68
C TYR A 93 3.86 5.14 -13.68
N GLY A 94 3.77 5.94 -14.73
CA GLY A 94 2.70 5.81 -15.72
C GLY A 94 2.62 4.46 -16.39
N ASN A 95 3.74 3.75 -16.48
CA ASN A 95 3.79 2.41 -17.07
C ASN A 95 3.05 1.36 -16.21
N TYR A 96 2.76 1.67 -14.96
CA TYR A 96 1.97 0.80 -14.07
C TYR A 96 0.49 1.18 -14.06
N ALA A 97 0.13 2.34 -14.62
CA ALA A 97 -1.25 2.79 -14.62
C ALA A 97 -2.09 1.90 -15.56
N ASP A 98 -3.20 1.41 -15.05
CA ASP A 98 -4.12 0.56 -15.79
C ASP A 98 -5.47 1.27 -15.84
N GLY A 99 -5.93 1.60 -17.05
CA GLY A 99 -7.16 2.33 -17.24
C GLY A 99 -7.03 3.84 -17.03
N ALA A 100 -8.16 4.53 -16.94
CA ALA A 100 -8.19 5.97 -16.75
C ALA A 100 -7.99 6.32 -15.28
N PRO A 101 -7.07 7.25 -14.96
CA PRO A 101 -6.89 7.68 -13.58
C PRO A 101 -8.08 8.49 -13.09
N VAL A 102 -8.36 8.39 -11.78
CA VAL A 102 -9.40 9.18 -11.14
C VAL A 102 -8.72 10.30 -10.35
N ILE A 103 -8.96 11.53 -10.76
CA ILE A 103 -8.47 12.73 -10.07
C ILE A 103 -9.63 13.29 -9.25
N ARG A 104 -9.39 13.52 -7.99
CA ARG A 104 -10.42 14.04 -7.08
C ARG A 104 -10.05 15.40 -6.54
#